data_1b1b8a911a23777e9032f3b797bb9aa5
#
_entry.id   1b1b8a911a23777e9032f3b797bb9aa5
#
_cell.length_a   1.000
_cell.length_b   1.000
_cell.length_c   1.000
_cell.angle_alpha   90.00
_cell.angle_beta   90.00
_cell.angle_gamma   90.00
#
_symmetry.space_group_name_H-M   'P 1'
#
loop_
_entity.id
_entity.type
_entity.pdbx_description
1 polymer ?
#
loop_
_entity_poly.entity_id
_entity_poly.type
_entity_poly.pdbx_seq_one_letter_code
_entity_poly.pdbx_strand_id
1 'polypeptide(L)'
;MKVRDFMITRVFTIKPTNTVKELLNILNTNRIGGVPVVDDKGNLQGMVSDGDVLRYLSPKPLGVAGLVYVIEDGEMEDVLLEKLKTPVKEIMTKRNILSVLPDDDFETTIRSISRHHYKKLPVINGAGRFIGILSRGDIIDSISKNIIFRDKKTPTRSVKDNFLSK
;
A
#
# COMPACT_ATOMS: atom_id res chain seq x y z
N MET A 1 -20.32 -9.49 5.89
CA MET A 1 -19.03 -8.98 6.41
C MET A 1 -18.83 -7.56 5.91
N LYS A 2 -18.23 -6.70 6.70
CA LYS A 2 -18.01 -5.29 6.41
C LYS A 2 -16.51 -4.97 6.33
N VAL A 3 -16.15 -3.90 5.63
CA VAL A 3 -14.75 -3.44 5.52
C VAL A 3 -14.10 -3.26 6.89
N ARG A 4 -14.84 -2.74 7.88
CA ARG A 4 -14.35 -2.55 9.26
C ARG A 4 -13.83 -3.81 9.95
N ASP A 5 -14.32 -4.98 9.54
CA ASP A 5 -13.93 -6.27 10.14
C ASP A 5 -12.54 -6.72 9.69
N PHE A 6 -11.98 -6.08 8.66
CA PHE A 6 -10.73 -6.45 7.98
C PHE A 6 -9.73 -5.30 7.83
N MET A 7 -10.15 -4.06 8.05
CA MET A 7 -9.27 -2.90 7.92
C MET A 7 -8.28 -2.81 9.07
N ILE A 8 -7.11 -2.25 8.79
CA ILE A 8 -6.11 -1.88 9.79
C ILE A 8 -6.27 -0.39 10.11
N THR A 9 -6.31 -0.05 11.41
CA THR A 9 -6.46 1.33 11.89
C THR A 9 -5.12 1.95 12.33
N ARG A 10 -4.13 1.13 12.72
CA ARG A 10 -2.78 1.59 13.04
C ARG A 10 -1.97 1.66 11.76
N VAL A 11 -1.99 2.80 11.09
CA VAL A 11 -1.39 2.99 9.77
C VAL A 11 -0.39 4.13 9.82
N PHE A 12 0.80 3.91 9.25
CA PHE A 12 1.74 4.99 9.00
C PHE A 12 1.17 5.90 7.91
N THR A 13 1.17 7.19 8.17
CA THR A 13 0.74 8.22 7.24
C THR A 13 1.85 9.25 7.06
N ILE A 14 1.74 10.07 6.02
CA ILE A 14 2.67 11.18 5.78
C ILE A 14 1.88 12.43 5.41
N LYS A 15 2.42 13.61 5.72
CA LYS A 15 1.80 14.87 5.33
C LYS A 15 2.19 15.26 3.91
N PRO A 16 1.34 16.01 3.19
CA PRO A 16 1.68 16.50 1.85
C PRO A 16 2.97 17.33 1.79
N THR A 17 3.30 17.99 2.90
CA THR A 17 4.46 18.87 3.05
C THR A 17 5.75 18.15 3.44
N ASN A 18 5.68 16.92 3.91
CA ASN A 18 6.87 16.11 4.18
C ASN A 18 7.65 15.86 2.88
N THR A 19 8.94 15.64 3.01
CA THR A 19 9.86 15.43 1.89
C THR A 19 9.88 13.98 1.42
N VAL A 20 10.37 13.77 0.20
CA VAL A 20 10.65 12.42 -0.33
C VAL A 20 11.66 11.68 0.55
N LYS A 21 12.62 12.38 1.15
CA LYS A 21 13.57 11.80 2.12
C LYS A 21 12.86 11.21 3.33
N GLU A 22 11.92 11.96 3.92
CA GLU A 22 11.13 11.49 5.06
C GLU A 22 10.24 10.31 4.67
N LEU A 23 9.65 10.36 3.46
CA LEU A 23 8.89 9.23 2.92
C LEU A 23 9.76 7.98 2.81
N LEU A 24 10.93 8.07 2.21
CA LEU A 24 11.86 6.93 2.08
C LEU A 24 12.22 6.33 3.44
N ASN A 25 12.45 7.20 4.45
CA ASN A 25 12.72 6.74 5.80
C ASN A 25 11.55 5.94 6.38
N ILE A 26 10.30 6.42 6.22
CA ILE A 26 9.09 5.70 6.68
C ILE A 26 8.96 4.35 5.97
N LEU A 27 9.09 4.32 4.64
CA LEU A 27 8.94 3.10 3.85
C LEU A 27 10.00 2.06 4.22
N ASN A 28 11.26 2.48 4.33
CA ASN A 28 12.39 1.59 4.61
C ASN A 28 12.36 1.06 6.05
N THR A 29 12.19 1.94 7.05
CA THR A 29 12.19 1.55 8.47
C THR A 29 11.04 0.59 8.79
N ASN A 30 9.88 0.79 8.20
CA ASN A 30 8.69 -0.01 8.49
C ASN A 30 8.46 -1.15 7.48
N ARG A 31 9.33 -1.29 6.48
CA ARG A 31 9.25 -2.30 5.40
C ARG A 31 7.87 -2.31 4.72
N ILE A 32 7.38 -1.13 4.38
CA ILE A 32 6.08 -0.95 3.73
C ILE A 32 6.24 -0.30 2.36
N GLY A 33 5.43 -0.72 1.38
CA GLY A 33 5.52 -0.25 -0.01
C GLY A 33 4.71 1.00 -0.32
N GLY A 34 4.10 1.67 0.67
CA GLY A 34 3.35 2.90 0.44
C GLY A 34 2.46 3.29 1.61
N VAL A 35 2.14 4.56 1.68
CA VAL A 35 1.37 5.18 2.78
C VAL A 35 0.32 6.16 2.26
N PRO A 36 -0.78 6.34 3.01
CA PRO A 36 -1.71 7.45 2.80
C PRO A 36 -1.05 8.79 3.09
N VAL A 37 -1.39 9.79 2.28
CA VAL A 37 -1.03 11.19 2.51
C VAL A 37 -2.21 11.88 3.14
N VAL A 38 -2.03 12.39 4.36
CA VAL A 38 -3.10 12.92 5.20
C VAL A 38 -2.73 14.32 5.69
N ASP A 39 -3.67 15.26 5.63
CA ASP A 39 -3.44 16.62 6.11
C ASP A 39 -3.56 16.73 7.65
N ASP A 40 -3.27 17.93 8.18
CA ASP A 40 -3.34 18.20 9.63
C ASP A 40 -4.76 18.07 10.22
N LYS A 41 -5.79 18.08 9.38
CA LYS A 41 -7.19 17.88 9.78
C LYS A 41 -7.62 16.41 9.72
N GLY A 42 -6.72 15.52 9.28
CA GLY A 42 -6.98 14.09 9.12
C GLY A 42 -7.67 13.72 7.79
N ASN A 43 -7.75 14.63 6.82
CA ASN A 43 -8.37 14.33 5.54
C ASN A 43 -7.38 13.63 4.60
N LEU A 44 -7.87 12.63 3.88
CA LEU A 44 -7.10 11.94 2.85
C LEU A 44 -6.81 12.89 1.68
N GLN A 45 -5.54 13.13 1.39
CA GLN A 45 -5.07 14.00 0.30
C GLN A 45 -4.55 13.19 -0.90
N GLY A 46 -4.08 11.99 -0.66
CA GLY A 46 -3.47 11.16 -1.69
C GLY A 46 -2.96 9.83 -1.16
N MET A 47 -2.34 9.09 -2.07
CA MET A 47 -1.55 7.90 -1.77
C MET A 47 -0.17 8.06 -2.38
N VAL A 48 0.86 7.57 -1.70
CA VAL A 48 2.22 7.55 -2.23
C VAL A 48 2.89 6.21 -1.94
N SER A 49 3.60 5.69 -2.95
CA SER A 49 4.23 4.37 -2.89
C SER A 49 5.71 4.43 -3.31
N ASP A 50 6.42 3.32 -3.07
CA ASP A 50 7.76 3.05 -3.57
C ASP A 50 7.85 3.22 -5.10
N GLY A 51 6.84 2.77 -5.83
CA GLY A 51 6.75 2.96 -7.27
C GLY A 51 6.66 4.44 -7.69
N ASP A 52 5.97 5.30 -6.93
CA ASP A 52 5.91 6.74 -7.19
C ASP A 52 7.28 7.37 -6.97
N VAL A 53 7.97 6.98 -5.90
CA VAL A 53 9.34 7.44 -5.61
C VAL A 53 10.29 7.02 -6.73
N LEU A 54 10.28 5.74 -7.14
CA LEU A 54 11.16 5.25 -8.20
C LEU A 54 10.92 5.97 -9.53
N ARG A 55 9.65 6.18 -9.91
CA ARG A 55 9.32 6.96 -11.13
C ARG A 55 9.82 8.39 -11.05
N TYR A 56 9.72 9.02 -9.89
CA TYR A 56 10.19 10.39 -9.68
C TYR A 56 11.72 10.49 -9.69
N LEU A 57 12.42 9.55 -9.07
CA LEU A 57 13.88 9.53 -9.03
C LEU A 57 14.51 9.08 -10.34
N SER A 58 13.79 8.31 -11.15
CA SER A 58 14.27 7.80 -12.43
C SER A 58 14.80 8.93 -13.33
N PRO A 59 15.95 8.76 -13.96
CA PRO A 59 16.46 9.70 -14.96
C PRO A 59 15.46 9.85 -16.12
N LYS A 60 15.25 11.08 -16.58
CA LYS A 60 14.47 11.29 -17.79
C LYS A 60 15.33 10.93 -18.99
N PRO A 61 14.80 10.18 -19.97
CA PRO A 61 15.54 9.88 -21.19
C PRO A 61 15.84 11.16 -21.94
N LEU A 62 17.10 11.35 -22.34
CA LEU A 62 17.57 12.44 -23.17
C LEU A 62 17.63 11.94 -24.64
N GLY A 63 16.94 12.65 -25.55
CA GLY A 63 16.96 12.38 -26.98
C GLY A 63 15.64 11.92 -27.59
N VAL A 64 15.56 12.02 -28.92
CA VAL A 64 14.35 11.79 -29.72
C VAL A 64 13.83 10.34 -29.65
N ALA A 65 14.71 9.38 -29.31
CA ALA A 65 14.36 7.96 -29.21
C ALA A 65 14.30 7.43 -27.77
N GLY A 66 14.54 8.27 -26.75
CA GLY A 66 14.51 7.82 -25.35
C GLY A 66 15.56 6.78 -24.96
N LEU A 67 16.59 6.57 -25.79
CA LEU A 67 17.55 5.48 -25.65
C LEU A 67 18.91 5.88 -25.06
N VAL A 68 19.14 7.17 -24.82
CA VAL A 68 20.42 7.64 -24.29
C VAL A 68 20.23 8.29 -22.93
N TYR A 69 20.75 7.64 -21.90
CA TYR A 69 20.94 8.22 -20.58
C TYR A 69 22.38 8.69 -20.47
N VAL A 70 22.60 10.01 -20.50
CA VAL A 70 23.92 10.55 -20.18
C VAL A 70 23.91 10.92 -18.70
N ILE A 71 24.64 10.17 -17.92
CA ILE A 71 24.88 10.45 -16.51
C ILE A 71 26.39 10.49 -16.36
N GLU A 72 26.94 11.66 -16.08
CA GLU A 72 28.34 11.79 -15.69
C GLU A 72 28.51 11.30 -14.26
N ASP A 73 29.59 10.56 -13.99
CA ASP A 73 29.92 10.08 -12.65
C ASP A 73 30.07 11.26 -11.68
N GLY A 74 29.28 11.26 -10.60
CA GLY A 74 29.23 12.31 -9.58
C GLY A 74 28.02 13.23 -9.64
N GLU A 75 27.43 13.50 -10.80
CA GLU A 75 26.24 14.37 -10.91
C GLU A 75 24.96 13.66 -10.43
N MET A 76 24.92 12.33 -10.50
CA MET A 76 23.72 11.57 -10.13
C MET A 76 23.40 11.68 -8.65
N GLU A 77 24.41 11.65 -7.78
CA GLU A 77 24.20 11.73 -6.33
C GLU A 77 23.65 13.10 -5.94
N ASP A 78 24.20 14.18 -6.48
CA ASP A 78 23.73 15.54 -6.22
C ASP A 78 22.29 15.75 -6.72
N VAL A 79 21.95 15.26 -7.89
CA VAL A 79 20.59 15.30 -8.45
C VAL A 79 19.61 14.51 -7.56
N LEU A 80 20.00 13.34 -7.07
CA LEU A 80 19.18 12.56 -6.15
C LEU A 80 18.99 13.29 -4.83
N LEU A 81 20.05 13.87 -4.25
CA LEU A 81 19.95 14.63 -3.00
C LEU A 81 18.99 15.82 -3.11
N GLU A 82 19.01 16.55 -4.23
CA GLU A 82 18.03 17.63 -4.48
C GLU A 82 16.61 17.09 -4.62
N LYS A 83 16.40 16.01 -5.36
CA LYS A 83 15.09 15.37 -5.51
C LYS A 83 14.52 14.89 -4.17
N LEU A 84 15.36 14.47 -3.23
CA LEU A 84 14.94 14.04 -1.91
C LEU A 84 14.33 15.16 -1.05
N LYS A 85 14.61 16.43 -1.37
CA LYS A 85 14.02 17.60 -0.71
C LYS A 85 12.60 17.94 -1.19
N THR A 86 12.16 17.34 -2.28
CA THR A 86 10.84 17.58 -2.88
C THR A 86 9.71 17.20 -1.93
N PRO A 87 8.66 18.02 -1.78
CA PRO A 87 7.49 17.67 -1.00
C PRO A 87 6.71 16.49 -1.61
N VAL A 88 6.22 15.59 -0.77
CA VAL A 88 5.44 14.40 -1.16
C VAL A 88 4.25 14.75 -2.05
N LYS A 89 3.62 15.90 -1.84
CA LYS A 89 2.48 16.37 -2.66
C LYS A 89 2.79 16.45 -4.16
N GLU A 90 4.07 16.56 -4.56
CA GLU A 90 4.46 16.66 -5.97
C GLU A 90 4.53 15.29 -6.66
N ILE A 91 4.71 14.22 -5.88
CA ILE A 91 4.88 12.86 -6.42
C ILE A 91 3.72 11.91 -6.11
N MET A 92 2.87 12.25 -5.14
CA MET A 92 1.75 11.41 -4.73
C MET A 92 0.67 11.31 -5.80
N THR A 93 -0.06 10.21 -5.81
CA THR A 93 -1.31 10.07 -6.56
C THR A 93 -2.41 10.85 -5.86
N LYS A 94 -3.01 11.83 -6.55
CA LYS A 94 -4.06 12.74 -6.03
C LYS A 94 -5.44 12.48 -6.63
N ARG A 95 -5.49 11.91 -7.84
CA ARG A 95 -6.73 11.72 -8.62
C ARG A 95 -7.13 10.26 -8.65
N ASN A 96 -8.44 10.03 -8.72
CA ASN A 96 -9.01 8.68 -8.85
C ASN A 96 -8.56 7.72 -7.74
N ILE A 97 -8.41 8.25 -6.52
CA ILE A 97 -8.13 7.41 -5.36
C ILE A 97 -9.43 6.71 -5.00
N LEU A 98 -9.48 5.41 -5.24
CA LEU A 98 -10.58 4.61 -4.75
C LEU A 98 -10.43 4.50 -3.23
N SER A 99 -11.40 5.03 -2.50
CA SER A 99 -11.54 4.87 -1.05
C SER A 99 -12.83 4.12 -0.75
N VAL A 100 -12.91 3.51 0.42
CA VAL A 100 -14.07 2.76 0.89
C VAL A 100 -14.49 3.25 2.27
N LEU A 101 -15.76 2.98 2.62
CA LEU A 101 -16.32 3.25 3.94
C LEU A 101 -16.22 2.01 4.84
N PRO A 102 -16.17 2.17 6.17
CA PRO A 102 -16.14 1.03 7.10
C PRO A 102 -17.32 0.07 6.94
N ASP A 103 -18.46 0.63 6.53
CA ASP A 103 -19.72 -0.11 6.38
C ASP A 103 -19.95 -0.69 4.98
N ASP A 104 -19.02 -0.46 4.06
CA ASP A 104 -19.10 -1.04 2.73
C ASP A 104 -19.07 -2.57 2.80
N ASP A 105 -19.73 -3.19 1.83
CA ASP A 105 -19.75 -4.64 1.71
C ASP A 105 -18.37 -5.19 1.31
N PHE A 106 -17.92 -6.17 2.07
CA PHE A 106 -16.59 -6.72 1.91
C PHE A 106 -16.39 -7.45 0.57
N GLU A 107 -17.40 -8.22 0.10
CA GLU A 107 -17.29 -8.94 -1.17
C GLU A 107 -17.19 -7.98 -2.35
N THR A 108 -18.00 -6.93 -2.34
CA THR A 108 -17.97 -5.87 -3.35
C THR A 108 -16.60 -5.17 -3.36
N THR A 109 -16.04 -4.93 -2.16
CA THR A 109 -14.73 -4.31 -2.00
C THR A 109 -13.60 -5.21 -2.53
N ILE A 110 -13.62 -6.52 -2.23
CA ILE A 110 -12.66 -7.48 -2.78
C ILE A 110 -12.73 -7.50 -4.31
N ARG A 111 -13.93 -7.52 -4.87
CA ARG A 111 -14.14 -7.49 -6.32
C ARG A 111 -13.53 -6.24 -6.95
N SER A 112 -13.66 -5.10 -6.30
CA SER A 112 -13.06 -3.84 -6.76
C SER A 112 -11.54 -3.87 -6.71
N ILE A 113 -10.95 -4.34 -5.61
CA ILE A 113 -9.49 -4.51 -5.46
C ILE A 113 -8.94 -5.44 -6.54
N SER A 114 -9.60 -6.56 -6.78
CA SER A 114 -9.17 -7.55 -7.76
C SER A 114 -9.20 -7.02 -9.19
N ARG A 115 -10.29 -6.34 -9.57
CA ARG A 115 -10.47 -5.81 -10.94
C ARG A 115 -9.51 -4.70 -11.31
N HIS A 116 -9.21 -3.81 -10.37
CA HIS A 116 -8.41 -2.61 -10.61
C HIS A 116 -6.95 -2.75 -10.16
N HIS A 117 -6.53 -3.94 -9.75
CA HIS A 117 -5.16 -4.23 -9.30
C HIS A 117 -4.65 -3.32 -8.16
N TYR A 118 -5.55 -2.73 -7.38
CA TYR A 118 -5.15 -1.95 -6.22
C TYR A 118 -4.45 -2.84 -5.18
N LYS A 119 -3.34 -2.38 -4.65
CA LYS A 119 -2.63 -3.07 -3.56
C LYS A 119 -3.21 -2.72 -2.19
N LYS A 120 -3.71 -1.49 -2.07
CA LYS A 120 -4.23 -0.91 -0.83
C LYS A 120 -5.39 0.03 -1.15
N LEU A 121 -6.43 0.01 -0.31
CA LEU A 121 -7.53 0.98 -0.34
C LEU A 121 -7.56 1.76 0.96
N PRO A 122 -7.51 3.09 0.94
CA PRO A 122 -7.77 3.89 2.11
C PRO A 122 -9.23 3.76 2.53
N VAL A 123 -9.44 3.67 3.83
CA VAL A 123 -10.76 3.70 4.46
C VAL A 123 -10.98 5.08 5.02
N ILE A 124 -12.07 5.73 4.64
CA ILE A 124 -12.47 7.05 5.11
C ILE A 124 -13.81 6.98 5.84
N ASN A 125 -14.07 7.90 6.74
CA ASN A 125 -15.39 8.05 7.32
C ASN A 125 -16.31 8.93 6.45
N GLY A 126 -17.57 9.10 6.85
CA GLY A 126 -18.56 9.93 6.14
C GLY A 126 -18.19 11.42 6.03
N ALA A 127 -17.19 11.89 6.81
CA ALA A 127 -16.64 13.25 6.73
C ALA A 127 -15.37 13.35 5.85
N GLY A 128 -14.98 12.27 5.15
CA GLY A 128 -13.78 12.22 4.31
C GLY A 128 -12.46 12.07 5.07
N ARG A 129 -12.51 11.85 6.40
CA ARG A 129 -11.30 11.65 7.21
C ARG A 129 -10.77 10.24 7.03
N PHE A 130 -9.46 10.13 6.90
CA PHE A 130 -8.76 8.85 6.88
C PHE A 130 -8.87 8.16 8.23
N ILE A 131 -9.31 6.89 8.24
CA ILE A 131 -9.49 6.11 9.47
C ILE A 131 -8.82 4.74 9.44
N GLY A 132 -8.32 4.31 8.29
CA GLY A 132 -7.66 3.02 8.17
C GLY A 132 -7.32 2.66 6.74
N ILE A 133 -6.76 1.48 6.56
CA ILE A 133 -6.40 0.94 5.26
C ILE A 133 -6.86 -0.52 5.14
N LEU A 134 -7.22 -0.92 3.95
CA LEU A 134 -7.49 -2.30 3.58
C LEU A 134 -6.49 -2.72 2.50
N SER A 135 -5.57 -3.61 2.80
CA SER A 135 -4.62 -4.14 1.82
C SER A 135 -4.94 -5.57 1.40
N ARG A 136 -4.43 -5.97 0.24
CA ARG A 136 -4.55 -7.37 -0.21
C ARG A 136 -3.95 -8.35 0.80
N GLY A 137 -2.82 -8.00 1.40
CA GLY A 137 -2.16 -8.82 2.41
C GLY A 137 -3.04 -9.02 3.65
N ASP A 138 -3.66 -7.93 4.15
CA ASP A 138 -4.53 -7.99 5.34
C ASP A 138 -5.79 -8.81 5.08
N ILE A 139 -6.35 -8.70 3.87
CA ILE A 139 -7.49 -9.53 3.44
C ILE A 139 -7.11 -11.00 3.47
N ILE A 140 -5.98 -11.37 2.86
CA ILE A 140 -5.52 -12.76 2.80
C ILE A 140 -5.21 -13.29 4.21
N ASP A 141 -4.52 -12.50 5.04
CA ASP A 141 -4.22 -12.88 6.42
C ASP A 141 -5.49 -13.09 7.24
N SER A 142 -6.45 -12.20 7.13
CA SER A 142 -7.73 -12.30 7.81
C SER A 142 -8.55 -13.52 7.36
N ILE A 143 -8.63 -13.78 6.05
CA ILE A 143 -9.29 -14.97 5.51
C ILE A 143 -8.60 -16.23 6.04
N SER A 144 -7.28 -16.27 6.00
CA SER A 144 -6.48 -17.40 6.50
C SER A 144 -6.78 -17.68 7.97
N LYS A 145 -6.71 -16.64 8.81
CA LYS A 145 -6.96 -16.78 10.26
C LYS A 145 -8.41 -17.17 10.59
N ASN A 146 -9.35 -16.56 9.92
CA ASN A 146 -10.77 -16.74 10.26
C ASN A 146 -11.41 -17.97 9.63
N ILE A 147 -10.90 -18.45 8.50
CA ILE A 147 -11.48 -19.62 7.80
C ILE A 147 -10.63 -20.86 8.03
N ILE A 148 -9.32 -20.80 7.75
CA ILE A 148 -8.45 -21.98 7.81
C ILE A 148 -8.20 -22.42 9.27
N PHE A 149 -8.06 -21.47 10.21
CA PHE A 149 -7.78 -21.83 11.60
C PHE A 149 -9.02 -22.04 12.47
N ARG A 150 -10.23 -21.67 12.02
CA ARG A 150 -11.47 -22.08 12.67
C ARG A 150 -11.74 -23.58 12.52
N ASP A 151 -11.40 -24.17 11.38
CA ASP A 151 -11.58 -25.60 11.13
C ASP A 151 -10.60 -26.50 11.92
N LYS A 152 -9.53 -25.93 12.49
CA LYS A 152 -8.63 -26.71 13.37
C LYS A 152 -9.18 -27.01 14.78
N LYS A 153 -10.42 -26.61 15.10
CA LYS A 153 -11.15 -27.09 16.29
C LYS A 153 -11.95 -28.38 16.07
N THR A 154 -11.97 -28.92 14.84
CA THR A 154 -12.48 -30.27 14.59
C THR A 154 -11.32 -31.24 14.75
N PRO A 155 -11.41 -32.27 15.62
CA PRO A 155 -10.31 -33.20 15.81
C PRO A 155 -10.00 -33.90 14.50
N THR A 156 -8.78 -33.78 14.05
CA THR A 156 -8.23 -34.54 12.92
C THR A 156 -8.43 -36.01 13.18
N ARG A 157 -9.35 -36.65 12.46
CA ARG A 157 -9.43 -38.09 12.34
C ARG A 157 -8.06 -38.55 11.88
N SER A 158 -7.33 -39.24 12.76
CA SER A 158 -6.04 -39.84 12.52
C SER A 158 -6.08 -40.69 11.24
N VAL A 159 -5.36 -40.26 10.22
CA VAL A 159 -4.96 -41.13 9.09
C VAL A 159 -3.67 -41.84 9.53
N LYS A 160 -3.77 -42.63 10.56
CA LYS A 160 -2.83 -43.70 10.87
C LYS A 160 -3.68 -44.92 11.08
N ASP A 161 -3.77 -45.74 10.06
CA ASP A 161 -3.97 -47.23 10.08
C ASP A 161 -4.45 -47.65 8.69
N ASN A 162 -3.53 -47.81 7.76
CA ASN A 162 -3.67 -48.68 6.60
C ASN A 162 -2.39 -48.76 5.74
N PHE A 163 -1.27 -49.01 6.41
CA PHE A 163 -0.09 -49.54 5.72
C PHE A 163 0.65 -50.54 6.62
N LEU A 164 0.00 -51.63 6.93
CA LEU A 164 0.67 -52.87 7.34
C LEU A 164 -0.33 -54.02 7.22
N SER A 165 -0.38 -54.65 6.05
CA SER A 165 -0.62 -56.06 5.84
C SER A 165 -0.82 -56.32 4.33
N LYS A 166 0.21 -56.69 3.66
CA LYS A 166 0.51 -57.86 2.87
C LYS A 166 1.79 -57.62 2.06
#